data_be35c8802508818cdbc9f18eb7045f28
#
_entry.id   be35c8802508818cdbc9f18eb7045f28
#
_cell.length_a   1.000
_cell.length_b   1.000
_cell.length_c   1.000
_cell.angle_alpha   90.00
_cell.angle_beta   90.00
_cell.angle_gamma   90.00
#
_symmetry.space_group_name_H-M   'P 1'
#
loop_
_entity.id
_entity.type
_entity.pdbx_description
1 polymer ?
#
loop_
_entity_poly.entity_id
_entity_poly.type
_entity_poly.pdbx_seq_one_letter_code
_entity_poly.pdbx_strand_id
1 'polypeptide(L)'
;DFFNASIKLFPEALEDLRNFFESRGKELTPPNQSQANLPSNCTYIKNAVGTAPGMWFEENGVVWMSMPGVPHEMRYLMENAVIPKIKEKFKLPVIYHKLIKTIGIGESWLSDKISVWEEQLPSHIRLAYLPSLGEVKLRLTAFGESLQTLAEEVKEQTIKLEPLISEYIYGYDTDSIASSLGHELIQRKENLAIAESCTGGYLTQIPFPPKEL
;
A
#
# COMPACT_ATOMS: atom_id res chain seq x y z
N ASP A 1 -22.15 14.20 -19.59
CA ASP A 1 -21.83 15.59 -20.00
C ASP A 1 -20.32 15.87 -20.04
N PHE A 2 -19.51 15.49 -19.04
CA PHE A 2 -18.07 15.75 -19.05
C PHE A 2 -17.34 15.09 -20.24
N PHE A 3 -17.67 13.85 -20.55
CA PHE A 3 -17.10 13.11 -21.68
C PHE A 3 -17.93 13.22 -22.97
N ASN A 4 -18.91 14.09 -23.04
CA ASN A 4 -19.81 14.29 -24.18
C ASN A 4 -20.37 12.96 -24.76
N ALA A 5 -20.71 12.02 -23.89
CA ALA A 5 -21.13 10.66 -24.23
C ALA A 5 -22.64 10.49 -24.02
N SER A 6 -23.28 9.76 -24.93
CA SER A 6 -24.65 9.27 -24.73
C SER A 6 -24.64 8.07 -23.77
N ILE A 7 -25.75 7.85 -23.09
CA ILE A 7 -25.95 6.65 -22.27
C ILE A 7 -26.46 5.51 -23.15
N LYS A 8 -25.87 4.33 -23.03
CA LYS A 8 -26.31 3.11 -23.71
C LYS A 8 -26.33 1.91 -22.77
N LEU A 9 -27.12 0.91 -23.07
CA LEU A 9 -27.11 -0.37 -22.38
C LEU A 9 -25.82 -1.14 -22.75
N PHE A 10 -25.13 -1.65 -21.74
CA PHE A 10 -24.02 -2.59 -21.88
C PHE A 10 -24.52 -4.01 -21.58
N PRO A 11 -24.63 -4.90 -22.60
CA PRO A 11 -25.14 -6.25 -22.41
C PRO A 11 -24.36 -7.06 -21.38
N GLU A 12 -23.04 -6.95 -21.40
CA GLU A 12 -22.14 -7.60 -20.43
C GLU A 12 -22.37 -7.13 -18.98
N ALA A 13 -22.62 -5.84 -18.79
CA ALA A 13 -22.95 -5.31 -17.47
C ALA A 13 -24.33 -5.82 -16.98
N LEU A 14 -25.30 -5.93 -17.90
CA LEU A 14 -26.62 -6.47 -17.58
C LEU A 14 -26.56 -7.96 -17.23
N GLU A 15 -25.77 -8.74 -17.94
CA GLU A 15 -25.54 -10.16 -17.65
C GLU A 15 -24.87 -10.35 -16.29
N ASP A 16 -23.85 -9.56 -15.98
CA ASP A 16 -23.18 -9.59 -14.68
C ASP A 16 -24.13 -9.22 -13.53
N LEU A 17 -24.99 -8.21 -13.71
CA LEU A 17 -26.04 -7.88 -12.76
C LEU A 17 -27.02 -9.03 -12.55
N ARG A 18 -27.47 -9.67 -13.62
CA ARG A 18 -28.37 -10.84 -13.54
C ARG A 18 -27.72 -11.95 -12.72
N ASN A 19 -26.52 -12.34 -13.07
CA ASN A 19 -25.76 -13.38 -12.36
C ASN A 19 -25.55 -13.03 -10.88
N PHE A 20 -25.29 -11.76 -10.58
CA PHE A 20 -25.11 -11.27 -9.20
C PHE A 20 -26.38 -11.42 -8.37
N PHE A 21 -27.55 -11.07 -8.90
CA PHE A 21 -28.82 -11.18 -8.19
C PHE A 21 -29.31 -12.64 -8.10
N GLU A 22 -29.22 -13.41 -9.20
CA GLU A 22 -29.59 -14.83 -9.22
C GLU A 22 -28.78 -15.67 -8.23
N SER A 23 -27.47 -15.43 -8.12
CA SER A 23 -26.62 -16.12 -7.15
C SER A 23 -27.02 -15.89 -5.69
N ARG A 24 -27.83 -14.86 -5.45
CA ARG A 24 -28.36 -14.50 -4.11
C ARG A 24 -29.85 -14.81 -3.94
N GLY A 25 -30.44 -15.54 -4.91
CA GLY A 25 -31.86 -15.87 -4.91
C GLY A 25 -32.78 -14.65 -5.03
N LYS A 26 -32.30 -13.58 -5.68
CA LYS A 26 -33.08 -12.33 -5.85
C LYS A 26 -33.35 -12.08 -7.32
N GLU A 27 -34.50 -11.48 -7.60
CA GLU A 27 -34.84 -11.03 -8.96
C GLU A 27 -34.17 -9.70 -9.29
N LEU A 28 -33.81 -9.56 -10.56
CA LEU A 28 -33.25 -8.32 -11.11
C LEU A 28 -34.40 -7.35 -11.43
N THR A 29 -34.60 -6.35 -10.59
CA THR A 29 -35.64 -5.33 -10.76
C THR A 29 -35.30 -4.29 -11.86
N PRO A 30 -36.28 -3.60 -12.47
CA PRO A 30 -36.01 -2.57 -13.45
C PRO A 30 -35.06 -1.46 -13.00
N PRO A 31 -35.14 -0.94 -11.73
CA PRO A 31 -34.15 0.02 -11.24
C PRO A 31 -32.74 -0.55 -11.19
N ASN A 32 -32.56 -1.84 -10.87
CA ASN A 32 -31.26 -2.49 -10.87
C ASN A 32 -30.72 -2.72 -12.29
N GLN A 33 -31.60 -3.04 -13.25
CA GLN A 33 -31.22 -3.15 -14.66
C GLN A 33 -30.66 -1.85 -15.21
N SER A 34 -31.15 -0.69 -14.74
CA SER A 34 -30.67 0.62 -15.19
C SER A 34 -29.21 0.87 -14.86
N GLN A 35 -28.61 0.14 -13.93
CA GLN A 35 -27.19 0.22 -13.60
C GLN A 35 -26.30 -0.31 -14.74
N ALA A 36 -26.85 -1.04 -15.69
CA ALA A 36 -26.15 -1.44 -16.91
C ALA A 36 -26.13 -0.36 -18.01
N ASN A 37 -26.82 0.78 -17.79
CA ASN A 37 -26.80 1.91 -18.69
C ASN A 37 -25.59 2.80 -18.37
N LEU A 38 -24.57 2.74 -19.21
CA LEU A 38 -23.29 3.43 -19.01
C LEU A 38 -23.00 4.41 -20.15
N PRO A 39 -22.09 5.37 -19.96
CA PRO A 39 -21.62 6.23 -21.03
C PRO A 39 -21.05 5.43 -22.20
N SER A 40 -21.44 5.80 -23.44
CA SER A 40 -21.13 5.04 -24.65
C SER A 40 -19.64 4.91 -24.98
N ASN A 41 -18.81 5.81 -24.46
CA ASN A 41 -17.37 5.88 -24.66
C ASN A 41 -16.56 5.31 -23.49
N CYS A 42 -17.19 4.71 -22.48
CA CYS A 42 -16.45 4.03 -21.43
C CYS A 42 -16.15 2.57 -21.80
N THR A 43 -15.05 2.05 -21.27
CA THR A 43 -14.84 0.61 -21.18
C THR A 43 -15.44 0.14 -19.84
N TYR A 44 -16.35 -0.82 -19.91
CA TYR A 44 -16.93 -1.47 -18.75
C TYR A 44 -15.88 -2.25 -17.96
N ILE A 45 -15.90 -2.16 -16.64
CA ILE A 45 -15.09 -2.97 -15.74
C ILE A 45 -15.99 -3.68 -14.74
N LYS A 46 -15.96 -5.01 -14.79
CA LYS A 46 -16.75 -5.89 -13.96
C LYS A 46 -16.44 -5.71 -12.48
N ASN A 47 -17.50 -5.52 -11.67
CA ASN A 47 -17.43 -5.56 -10.22
C ASN A 47 -17.97 -6.89 -9.71
N ALA A 48 -17.10 -7.84 -9.37
CA ALA A 48 -17.54 -9.16 -8.91
C ALA A 48 -18.06 -9.17 -7.46
N VAL A 49 -17.87 -8.09 -6.71
CA VAL A 49 -18.26 -8.00 -5.29
C VAL A 49 -19.41 -7.05 -5.01
N GLY A 50 -19.93 -6.39 -6.06
CA GLY A 50 -21.05 -5.45 -5.97
C GLY A 50 -21.81 -5.29 -7.28
N THR A 51 -22.83 -4.44 -7.30
CA THR A 51 -23.68 -4.21 -8.47
C THR A 51 -23.25 -3.02 -9.35
N ALA A 52 -22.60 -2.03 -8.74
CA ALA A 52 -22.15 -0.86 -9.48
C ALA A 52 -20.82 -1.15 -10.18
N PRO A 53 -20.75 -0.99 -11.52
CA PRO A 53 -19.54 -1.27 -12.28
C PRO A 53 -18.47 -0.21 -12.11
N GLY A 54 -17.23 -0.57 -12.47
CA GLY A 54 -16.20 0.40 -12.80
C GLY A 54 -16.35 0.87 -14.24
N MET A 55 -15.95 2.11 -14.50
CA MET A 55 -15.96 2.70 -15.84
C MET A 55 -14.60 3.33 -16.12
N TRP A 56 -13.96 2.89 -17.19
CA TRP A 56 -12.67 3.39 -17.66
C TRP A 56 -12.87 4.26 -18.89
N PHE A 57 -12.36 5.47 -18.85
CA PHE A 57 -12.39 6.43 -19.95
C PHE A 57 -10.97 6.78 -20.38
N GLU A 58 -10.79 6.99 -21.67
CA GLU A 58 -9.52 7.44 -22.24
C GLU A 58 -9.78 8.64 -23.13
N GLU A 59 -9.11 9.74 -22.83
CA GLU A 59 -9.18 10.94 -23.65
C GLU A 59 -7.84 11.67 -23.63
N ASN A 60 -7.32 12.02 -24.78
CA ASN A 60 -6.07 12.80 -24.96
C ASN A 60 -4.86 12.20 -24.21
N GLY A 61 -4.74 10.86 -24.14
CA GLY A 61 -3.66 10.19 -23.42
C GLY A 61 -3.84 10.14 -21.90
N VAL A 62 -4.92 10.70 -21.39
CA VAL A 62 -5.30 10.66 -19.98
C VAL A 62 -6.32 9.55 -19.75
N VAL A 63 -6.15 8.82 -18.65
CA VAL A 63 -7.09 7.80 -18.19
C VAL A 63 -7.88 8.35 -17.01
N TRP A 64 -9.19 8.19 -17.11
CA TRP A 64 -10.14 8.53 -16.06
C TRP A 64 -10.83 7.26 -15.59
N MET A 65 -10.95 7.10 -14.29
CA MET A 65 -11.54 5.91 -13.70
C MET A 65 -12.66 6.30 -12.73
N SER A 66 -13.87 5.80 -13.01
CA SER A 66 -15.01 5.92 -12.08
C SER A 66 -15.26 4.59 -11.42
N MET A 67 -15.42 4.60 -10.09
CA MET A 67 -15.63 3.40 -9.28
C MET A 67 -16.69 3.65 -8.22
N PRO A 68 -17.34 2.58 -7.68
CA PRO A 68 -18.24 2.68 -6.55
C PRO A 68 -17.57 3.32 -5.34
N GLY A 69 -18.31 4.10 -4.55
CA GLY A 69 -17.83 4.69 -3.31
C GLY A 69 -17.72 3.70 -2.14
N VAL A 70 -18.16 2.48 -2.31
CA VAL A 70 -18.09 1.43 -1.28
C VAL A 70 -16.66 0.90 -1.17
N PRO A 71 -15.97 1.03 -0.02
CA PRO A 71 -14.53 0.81 0.08
C PRO A 71 -14.05 -0.58 -0.35
N HIS A 72 -14.79 -1.66 -0.05
CA HIS A 72 -14.39 -3.00 -0.44
C HIS A 72 -14.54 -3.26 -1.94
N GLU A 73 -15.55 -2.67 -2.59
CA GLU A 73 -15.75 -2.74 -4.03
C GLU A 73 -14.66 -1.97 -4.77
N MET A 74 -14.36 -0.76 -4.32
CA MET A 74 -13.29 0.07 -4.88
C MET A 74 -11.93 -0.65 -4.79
N ARG A 75 -11.59 -1.23 -3.64
CA ARG A 75 -10.34 -2.00 -3.48
C ARG A 75 -10.27 -3.18 -4.43
N TYR A 76 -11.37 -3.95 -4.52
CA TYR A 76 -11.47 -5.08 -5.44
C TYR A 76 -11.21 -4.66 -6.89
N LEU A 77 -11.87 -3.58 -7.36
CA LEU A 77 -11.69 -3.05 -8.70
C LEU A 77 -10.26 -2.55 -8.94
N MET A 78 -9.68 -1.84 -7.98
CA MET A 78 -8.30 -1.36 -8.08
C MET A 78 -7.31 -2.51 -8.22
N GLU A 79 -7.39 -3.51 -7.36
CA GLU A 79 -6.42 -4.60 -7.30
C GLU A 79 -6.55 -5.56 -8.49
N ASN A 80 -7.80 -5.87 -8.90
CA ASN A 80 -8.05 -6.94 -9.87
C ASN A 80 -8.23 -6.46 -11.31
N ALA A 81 -8.49 -5.16 -11.53
CA ALA A 81 -8.74 -4.65 -12.87
C ALA A 81 -7.95 -3.37 -13.19
N VAL A 82 -8.03 -2.34 -12.34
CA VAL A 82 -7.50 -1.02 -12.68
C VAL A 82 -5.98 -0.99 -12.69
N ILE A 83 -5.33 -1.44 -11.61
CA ILE A 83 -3.86 -1.48 -11.50
C ILE A 83 -3.24 -2.36 -12.59
N PRO A 84 -3.73 -3.59 -12.87
CA PRO A 84 -3.24 -4.39 -14.00
C PRO A 84 -3.34 -3.66 -15.34
N LYS A 85 -4.51 -3.07 -15.63
CA LYS A 85 -4.75 -2.34 -16.89
C LYS A 85 -3.87 -1.09 -17.03
N ILE A 86 -3.59 -0.37 -15.93
CA ILE A 86 -2.65 0.75 -15.92
C ILE A 86 -1.23 0.26 -16.23
N LYS A 87 -0.79 -0.83 -15.60
CA LYS A 87 0.54 -1.41 -15.82
C LYS A 87 0.75 -1.91 -17.25
N GLU A 88 -0.29 -2.45 -17.86
CA GLU A 88 -0.28 -2.87 -19.27
C GLU A 88 -0.19 -1.67 -20.22
N LYS A 89 -0.96 -0.61 -19.92
CA LYS A 89 -1.08 0.55 -20.80
C LYS A 89 0.12 1.49 -20.73
N PHE A 90 0.69 1.68 -19.55
CA PHE A 90 1.74 2.67 -19.30
C PHE A 90 3.07 1.99 -18.94
N LYS A 91 4.15 2.46 -19.55
CA LYS A 91 5.51 2.13 -19.11
C LYS A 91 5.80 2.92 -17.84
N LEU A 92 5.56 2.30 -16.69
CA LEU A 92 5.77 2.94 -15.38
C LEU A 92 7.22 2.71 -14.93
N PRO A 93 7.85 3.70 -14.28
CA PRO A 93 9.12 3.49 -13.61
C PRO A 93 8.94 2.50 -12.46
N VAL A 94 9.98 1.72 -12.20
CA VAL A 94 10.05 0.91 -10.99
C VAL A 94 10.40 1.80 -9.81
N ILE A 95 9.68 1.65 -8.71
CA ILE A 95 9.94 2.35 -7.45
C ILE A 95 10.21 1.30 -6.38
N TYR A 96 11.33 1.46 -5.68
CA TYR A 96 11.68 0.64 -4.53
C TYR A 96 11.72 1.48 -3.25
N HIS A 97 11.13 0.97 -2.19
CA HIS A 97 11.16 1.61 -0.88
C HIS A 97 11.85 0.72 0.15
N LYS A 98 12.64 1.34 1.01
CA LYS A 98 13.21 0.74 2.21
C LYS A 98 12.94 1.64 3.40
N LEU A 99 12.38 1.08 4.46
CA LEU A 99 12.18 1.77 5.73
C LEU A 99 13.24 1.32 6.73
N ILE A 100 13.92 2.28 7.34
CA ILE A 100 14.80 2.08 8.49
C ILE A 100 14.10 2.76 9.67
N LYS A 101 13.86 2.02 10.73
CA LYS A 101 13.06 2.46 11.87
C LYS A 101 13.95 2.74 13.05
N THR A 102 13.89 3.96 13.57
CA THR A 102 14.72 4.41 14.70
C THR A 102 13.86 4.85 15.88
N ILE A 103 14.38 4.66 17.08
CA ILE A 103 13.78 5.08 18.34
C ILE A 103 14.83 5.74 19.23
N GLY A 104 14.40 6.64 20.11
CA GLY A 104 15.30 7.28 21.09
C GLY A 104 16.12 8.44 20.55
N ILE A 105 15.88 8.87 19.31
CA ILE A 105 16.50 10.05 18.69
C ILE A 105 15.46 10.92 18.01
N GLY A 106 15.56 12.24 18.15
CA GLY A 106 14.72 13.20 17.46
C GLY A 106 15.20 13.46 16.02
N GLU A 107 14.28 13.90 15.15
CA GLU A 107 14.53 14.11 13.73
C GLU A 107 15.73 15.04 13.45
N SER A 108 15.83 16.17 14.14
CA SER A 108 16.93 17.13 13.93
C SER A 108 18.31 16.54 14.26
N TRP A 109 18.44 15.80 15.36
CA TRP A 109 19.70 15.14 15.72
C TRP A 109 20.02 13.97 14.79
N LEU A 110 19.00 13.25 14.34
CA LEU A 110 19.16 12.19 13.34
C LEU A 110 19.66 12.75 12.02
N SER A 111 19.05 13.84 11.53
CA SER A 111 19.45 14.54 10.31
C SER A 111 20.90 15.05 10.41
N ASP A 112 21.29 15.68 11.52
CA ASP A 112 22.66 16.14 11.72
C ASP A 112 23.68 14.98 11.65
N LYS A 113 23.36 13.85 12.30
CA LYS A 113 24.24 12.68 12.31
C LYS A 113 24.50 12.09 10.92
N ILE A 114 23.51 12.13 10.03
CA ILE A 114 23.58 11.47 8.71
C ILE A 114 23.71 12.44 7.55
N SER A 115 23.83 13.74 7.79
CA SER A 115 23.86 14.80 6.77
C SER A 115 24.87 14.54 5.67
N VAL A 116 26.12 14.18 6.01
CA VAL A 116 27.19 13.89 5.03
C VAL A 116 26.85 12.68 4.16
N TRP A 117 26.23 11.66 4.73
CA TRP A 117 25.77 10.48 3.99
C TRP A 117 24.58 10.83 3.10
N GLU A 118 23.63 11.62 3.61
CA GLU A 118 22.45 12.06 2.85
C GLU A 118 22.85 12.87 1.60
N GLU A 119 23.80 13.79 1.72
CA GLU A 119 24.34 14.58 0.61
C GLU A 119 25.04 13.73 -0.47
N GLN A 120 25.52 12.54 -0.11
CA GLN A 120 26.20 11.62 -1.02
C GLN A 120 25.24 10.59 -1.67
N LEU A 121 23.95 10.66 -1.38
CA LEU A 121 22.96 9.75 -1.99
C LEU A 121 22.94 9.93 -3.52
N PRO A 122 22.86 8.83 -4.29
CA PRO A 122 22.61 8.89 -5.73
C PRO A 122 21.34 9.69 -6.04
N SER A 123 21.34 10.47 -7.11
CA SER A 123 20.23 11.39 -7.45
C SER A 123 18.88 10.72 -7.65
N HIS A 124 18.86 9.42 -7.97
CA HIS A 124 17.64 8.61 -8.10
C HIS A 124 17.19 7.95 -6.80
N ILE A 125 17.92 8.15 -5.69
CA ILE A 125 17.53 7.70 -4.34
C ILE A 125 17.23 8.93 -3.49
N ARG A 126 16.05 8.97 -2.90
CA ARG A 126 15.59 10.07 -2.05
C ARG A 126 15.37 9.57 -0.63
N LEU A 127 15.80 10.38 0.34
CA LEU A 127 15.49 10.17 1.76
C LEU A 127 14.25 10.99 2.16
N ALA A 128 13.43 10.43 3.02
CA ALA A 128 12.36 11.13 3.71
C ALA A 128 12.37 10.75 5.19
N TYR A 129 12.23 11.74 6.05
CA TYR A 129 12.03 11.58 7.48
C TYR A 129 10.53 11.49 7.76
N LEU A 130 10.11 10.47 8.49
CA LEU A 130 8.71 10.22 8.84
C LEU A 130 8.59 10.14 10.37
N PRO A 131 8.52 11.29 11.05
CA PRO A 131 8.43 11.32 12.51
C PRO A 131 7.06 10.84 12.99
N SER A 132 7.06 10.14 14.10
CA SER A 132 5.90 9.78 14.90
C SER A 132 6.26 9.82 16.39
N LEU A 133 5.29 9.59 17.27
CA LEU A 133 5.52 9.71 18.70
C LEU A 133 6.63 8.74 19.18
N GLY A 134 7.79 9.30 19.56
CA GLY A 134 8.95 8.54 20.05
C GLY A 134 9.77 7.80 18.98
N GLU A 135 9.41 7.93 17.72
CA GLU A 135 9.98 7.18 16.59
C GLU A 135 10.26 8.11 15.40
N VAL A 136 11.35 7.89 14.69
CA VAL A 136 11.60 8.49 13.38
C VAL A 136 11.90 7.37 12.37
N LYS A 137 11.11 7.27 11.31
CA LYS A 137 11.39 6.34 10.22
C LYS A 137 12.10 7.07 9.09
N LEU A 138 13.20 6.50 8.65
CA LEU A 138 13.90 6.94 7.43
C LEU A 138 13.38 6.10 6.27
N ARG A 139 12.85 6.75 5.22
CA ARG A 139 12.41 6.07 4.00
C ARG A 139 13.33 6.41 2.85
N LEU A 140 14.11 5.43 2.41
CA LEU A 140 14.79 5.49 1.12
C LEU A 140 13.80 5.13 0.01
N THR A 141 13.71 5.97 -1.01
CA THR A 141 12.88 5.74 -2.20
C THR A 141 13.77 5.82 -3.42
N ALA A 142 13.93 4.71 -4.12
CA ALA A 142 14.73 4.62 -5.35
C ALA A 142 13.83 4.50 -6.58
N PHE A 143 14.22 5.15 -7.68
CA PHE A 143 13.50 5.18 -8.95
C PHE A 143 14.39 4.64 -10.07
N GLY A 144 13.86 3.74 -10.91
CA GLY A 144 14.64 3.18 -12.02
C GLY A 144 13.86 2.21 -12.88
N GLU A 145 14.56 1.31 -13.57
CA GLU A 145 13.96 0.37 -14.51
C GLU A 145 13.93 -1.08 -13.98
N SER A 146 14.82 -1.43 -13.03
CA SER A 146 14.97 -2.78 -12.49
C SER A 146 14.82 -2.79 -10.97
N LEU A 147 13.85 -3.55 -10.48
CA LEU A 147 13.62 -3.72 -9.04
C LEU A 147 14.86 -4.32 -8.33
N GLN A 148 15.52 -5.29 -8.97
CA GLN A 148 16.69 -5.95 -8.40
C GLN A 148 17.84 -4.97 -8.23
N THR A 149 18.15 -4.19 -9.27
CA THR A 149 19.21 -3.17 -9.21
C THR A 149 18.94 -2.14 -8.14
N LEU A 150 17.70 -1.62 -8.08
CA LEU A 150 17.31 -0.65 -7.05
C LEU A 150 17.40 -1.22 -5.63
N ALA A 151 17.04 -2.48 -5.43
CA ALA A 151 17.14 -3.14 -4.13
C ALA A 151 18.60 -3.31 -3.69
N GLU A 152 19.51 -3.66 -4.61
CA GLU A 152 20.93 -3.78 -4.35
C GLU A 152 21.56 -2.41 -4.01
N GLU A 153 21.27 -1.38 -4.80
CA GLU A 153 21.78 -0.02 -4.55
C GLU A 153 21.28 0.55 -3.21
N VAL A 154 19.99 0.38 -2.89
CA VAL A 154 19.44 0.82 -1.60
C VAL A 154 20.02 0.02 -0.44
N LYS A 155 20.29 -1.26 -0.63
CA LYS A 155 20.99 -2.09 0.36
C LYS A 155 22.40 -1.56 0.63
N GLU A 156 23.16 -1.18 -0.41
CA GLU A 156 24.47 -0.56 -0.23
C GLU A 156 24.40 0.74 0.57
N GLN A 157 23.41 1.60 0.28
CA GLN A 157 23.22 2.83 1.04
C GLN A 157 22.82 2.55 2.49
N THR A 158 21.99 1.53 2.73
CA THR A 158 21.63 1.10 4.08
C THR A 158 22.85 0.63 4.88
N ILE A 159 23.73 -0.18 4.27
CA ILE A 159 24.98 -0.64 4.90
C ILE A 159 25.89 0.53 5.28
N LYS A 160 25.95 1.61 4.46
CA LYS A 160 26.71 2.81 4.78
C LYS A 160 26.08 3.64 5.89
N LEU A 161 24.75 3.64 6.00
CA LEU A 161 24.00 4.36 7.01
C LEU A 161 24.08 3.69 8.40
N GLU A 162 23.97 2.37 8.44
CA GLU A 162 23.91 1.60 9.70
C GLU A 162 24.99 1.97 10.74
N PRO A 163 26.28 2.08 10.41
CA PRO A 163 27.30 2.43 11.38
C PRO A 163 27.12 3.80 12.04
N LEU A 164 26.42 4.73 11.38
CA LEU A 164 26.19 6.09 11.85
C LEU A 164 25.09 6.16 12.92
N ILE A 165 24.12 5.24 12.88
CA ILE A 165 22.91 5.29 13.70
C ILE A 165 22.48 3.93 14.29
N SER A 166 23.38 2.94 14.31
CA SER A 166 23.07 1.56 14.74
C SER A 166 22.43 1.48 16.13
N GLU A 167 22.83 2.35 17.05
CA GLU A 167 22.30 2.40 18.42
C GLU A 167 20.82 2.78 18.50
N TYR A 168 20.27 3.41 17.42
CA TYR A 168 18.88 3.86 17.37
C TYR A 168 18.01 2.95 16.50
N ILE A 169 18.59 2.10 15.63
CA ILE A 169 17.82 1.23 14.74
C ILE A 169 17.22 0.09 15.57
N TYR A 170 15.88 -0.05 15.48
CA TYR A 170 15.19 -1.18 16.09
C TYR A 170 14.60 -2.14 15.07
N GLY A 171 14.54 -1.78 13.79
CA GLY A 171 13.97 -2.65 12.74
C GLY A 171 13.90 -2.02 11.38
N TYR A 172 13.39 -2.78 10.43
CA TYR A 172 13.26 -2.42 9.03
C TYR A 172 11.86 -2.75 8.51
N ASP A 173 11.44 -2.08 7.46
CA ASP A 173 10.23 -2.35 6.66
C ASP A 173 8.99 -2.65 7.52
N THR A 174 8.61 -3.92 7.63
CA THR A 174 7.41 -4.38 8.36
C THR A 174 7.65 -4.60 9.85
N ASP A 175 8.91 -4.55 10.33
CA ASP A 175 9.21 -4.76 11.74
C ASP A 175 8.42 -3.80 12.63
N SER A 176 8.01 -4.28 13.78
CA SER A 176 7.42 -3.48 14.85
C SER A 176 8.33 -3.50 16.08
N ILE A 177 8.16 -2.55 16.99
CA ILE A 177 8.88 -2.58 18.28
C ILE A 177 8.64 -3.92 19.00
N ALA A 178 7.42 -4.44 18.95
CA ALA A 178 7.08 -5.71 19.57
C ALA A 178 7.78 -6.89 18.90
N SER A 179 7.81 -6.94 17.55
CA SER A 179 8.52 -8.01 16.85
C SER A 179 10.02 -7.97 17.11
N SER A 180 10.62 -6.78 17.09
CA SER A 180 12.05 -6.60 17.35
C SER A 180 12.42 -6.98 18.79
N LEU A 181 11.63 -6.53 19.77
CA LEU A 181 11.80 -6.93 21.17
C LEU A 181 11.64 -8.44 21.35
N GLY A 182 10.65 -9.04 20.71
CA GLY A 182 10.44 -10.49 20.77
C GLY A 182 11.62 -11.28 20.21
N HIS A 183 12.18 -10.87 19.08
CA HIS A 183 13.40 -11.48 18.53
C HIS A 183 14.60 -11.34 19.49
N GLU A 184 14.78 -10.17 20.08
CA GLU A 184 15.86 -9.93 21.04
C GLU A 184 15.74 -10.81 22.29
N LEU A 185 14.53 -10.94 22.86
CA LEU A 185 14.26 -11.83 23.99
C LEU A 185 14.54 -13.31 23.64
N ILE A 186 14.17 -13.74 22.44
CA ILE A 186 14.47 -15.11 21.97
C ILE A 186 15.99 -15.34 21.89
N GLN A 187 16.72 -14.41 21.27
CA GLN A 187 18.19 -14.50 21.14
C GLN A 187 18.89 -14.54 22.50
N ARG A 188 18.44 -13.70 23.45
CA ARG A 188 18.98 -13.67 24.84
C ARG A 188 18.49 -14.80 25.72
N LYS A 189 17.51 -15.58 25.28
CA LYS A 189 16.82 -16.60 26.08
C LYS A 189 16.17 -16.03 27.33
N GLU A 190 15.67 -14.81 27.22
CA GLU A 190 15.00 -14.07 28.29
C GLU A 190 13.48 -14.19 28.16
N ASN A 191 12.77 -13.95 29.27
CA ASN A 191 11.31 -13.95 29.33
C ASN A 191 10.80 -12.56 29.67
N LEU A 192 9.68 -12.17 29.08
CA LEU A 192 8.93 -10.98 29.43
C LEU A 192 7.67 -11.37 30.20
N ALA A 193 7.47 -10.79 31.39
CA ALA A 193 6.21 -10.87 32.12
C ALA A 193 5.54 -9.49 32.12
N ILE A 194 4.23 -9.46 31.85
CA ILE A 194 3.45 -8.24 31.77
C ILE A 194 2.34 -8.29 32.82
N ALA A 195 2.23 -7.24 33.64
CA ALA A 195 1.10 -7.03 34.53
C ALA A 195 0.39 -5.73 34.13
N GLU A 196 -0.88 -5.83 33.74
CA GLU A 196 -1.66 -4.70 33.25
C GLU A 196 -2.83 -4.40 34.18
N SER A 197 -3.21 -3.11 34.26
CA SER A 197 -4.40 -2.63 34.96
C SER A 197 -5.23 -1.75 34.03
N CYS A 198 -4.93 -0.46 33.94
CA CYS A 198 -5.72 0.52 33.16
C CYS A 198 -5.63 0.30 31.65
N THR A 199 -4.60 -0.34 31.13
CA THR A 199 -4.44 -0.71 29.73
C THR A 199 -5.34 -1.88 29.31
N GLY A 200 -5.96 -2.58 30.25
CA GLY A 200 -6.96 -3.62 29.99
C GLY A 200 -6.50 -4.79 29.15
N GLY A 201 -5.20 -5.12 29.15
CA GLY A 201 -4.62 -6.18 28.33
C GLY A 201 -4.12 -5.70 26.97
N TYR A 202 -4.10 -4.39 26.70
CA TYR A 202 -3.69 -3.87 25.39
C TYR A 202 -2.23 -4.22 25.05
N LEU A 203 -1.32 -4.14 26.03
CA LEU A 203 0.09 -4.48 25.82
C LEU A 203 0.29 -5.97 25.55
N THR A 204 -0.46 -6.84 26.22
CA THR A 204 -0.43 -8.30 25.98
C THR A 204 -1.05 -8.72 24.67
N GLN A 205 -1.90 -7.88 24.05
CA GLN A 205 -2.46 -8.13 22.73
C GLN A 205 -1.50 -7.79 21.57
N ILE A 206 -0.43 -7.03 21.84
CA ILE A 206 0.54 -6.68 20.81
C ILE A 206 1.23 -7.97 20.34
N PRO A 207 1.21 -8.30 19.02
CA PRO A 207 1.76 -9.54 18.53
C PRO A 207 3.30 -9.56 18.67
N PHE A 208 3.78 -10.41 19.54
CA PHE A 208 5.18 -10.83 19.56
C PHE A 208 5.36 -11.97 18.55
N PRO A 209 6.53 -12.14 17.94
CA PRO A 209 6.76 -13.28 17.06
C PRO A 209 6.50 -14.58 17.81
N PRO A 210 5.83 -15.57 17.18
CA PRO A 210 5.62 -16.85 17.82
C PRO A 210 6.99 -17.50 18.13
N LYS A 211 7.07 -18.17 19.29
CA LYS A 211 8.20 -19.03 19.57
C LYS A 211 8.21 -20.12 18.52
N GLU A 212 9.24 -20.19 17.68
CA GLU A 212 9.46 -21.39 16.85
C GLU A 212 9.61 -22.58 17.81
N LEU A 213 8.64 -23.50 17.74
CA LEU A 213 8.59 -24.72 18.53
C LEU A 213 9.55 -25.76 17.95
#